data_b32861293673b5cd909f9049ffa6c0ea
#
_entry.id   b32861293673b5cd909f9049ffa6c0ea
#
_cell.length_a   1.000
_cell.length_b   1.000
_cell.length_c   1.000
_cell.angle_alpha   90.00
_cell.angle_beta   90.00
_cell.angle_gamma   90.00
#
_symmetry.space_group_name_H-M   'P 1'
#
loop_
_entity.id
_entity.type
_entity.pdbx_description
1 polymer ?
#
loop_
_entity_poly.entity_id
_entity_poly.type
_entity_poly.pdbx_seq_one_letter_code
_entity_poly.pdbx_strand_id
1 'polypeptide(L)'
;EGVQHYYTGSSREDSISFFNARCKYKNRDYDTAATLLDDFRRKFGRSAFIEDAEGMYALCFYYLSPGPSRDQTMTGQALIAINEFMSRYPHSEQIENFKTINTELTQRLHDKAYLNAYTYYKIGRYKSAIVSLKNALKQYPESSHREEIMYLIVDASYRFASNSVAEK
;
A
#
# COMPACT_ATOMS: atom_id res chain seq x y z
N GLU A 1 26.80 -11.73 -1.14
CA GLU A 1 27.50 -10.55 -0.53
C GLU A 1 29.03 -10.57 -0.83
N GLY A 2 29.74 -11.71 -0.67
CA GLY A 2 31.19 -11.78 -0.89
C GLY A 2 31.68 -11.47 -2.31
N VAL A 3 30.87 -11.73 -3.34
CA VAL A 3 31.23 -11.51 -4.75
C VAL A 3 31.17 -10.03 -5.14
N GLN A 4 30.27 -9.26 -4.54
CA GLN A 4 30.04 -7.86 -4.88
C GLN A 4 31.29 -7.00 -4.61
N HIS A 5 32.06 -7.32 -3.56
CA HIS A 5 33.27 -6.58 -3.19
C HIS A 5 34.39 -6.65 -4.25
N TYR A 6 34.51 -7.76 -4.99
CA TYR A 6 35.54 -7.93 -6.03
C TYR A 6 35.24 -7.21 -7.35
N TYR A 7 33.98 -6.79 -7.57
CA TYR A 7 33.54 -6.16 -8.82
C TYR A 7 33.22 -4.68 -8.68
N THR A 8 33.47 -4.09 -7.50
CA THR A 8 33.27 -2.65 -7.28
C THR A 8 34.12 -1.85 -8.29
N GLY A 9 33.45 -1.01 -9.10
CA GLY A 9 34.10 -0.23 -10.17
C GLY A 9 34.28 -0.99 -11.50
N SER A 10 33.87 -2.25 -11.62
CA SER A 10 33.88 -3.00 -12.88
C SER A 10 32.68 -2.67 -13.76
N SER A 11 32.80 -2.93 -15.09
CA SER A 11 31.72 -2.77 -16.06
C SER A 11 30.53 -3.72 -15.83
N ARG A 12 30.60 -4.61 -14.85
CA ARG A 12 29.53 -5.59 -14.48
C ARG A 12 28.95 -5.37 -13.10
N GLU A 13 29.31 -4.25 -12.45
CA GLU A 13 28.87 -3.98 -11.09
C GLU A 13 27.34 -3.85 -11.00
N ASP A 14 26.70 -3.23 -11.99
CA ASP A 14 25.24 -3.12 -12.08
C ASP A 14 24.57 -4.48 -12.15
N SER A 15 25.05 -5.38 -13.01
CA SER A 15 24.47 -6.73 -13.15
C SER A 15 24.56 -7.52 -11.84
N ILE A 16 25.73 -7.48 -11.17
CA ILE A 16 25.94 -8.20 -9.92
C ILE A 16 25.03 -7.63 -8.81
N SER A 17 24.95 -6.29 -8.72
CA SER A 17 24.09 -5.61 -7.76
C SER A 17 22.61 -5.96 -7.98
N PHE A 18 22.14 -5.92 -9.23
CA PHE A 18 20.78 -6.29 -9.59
C PHE A 18 20.46 -7.75 -9.25
N PHE A 19 21.33 -8.70 -9.65
CA PHE A 19 21.07 -10.11 -9.37
C PHE A 19 21.16 -10.45 -7.89
N ASN A 20 21.97 -9.76 -7.10
CA ASN A 20 21.97 -9.89 -5.63
C ASN A 20 20.60 -9.48 -5.05
N ALA A 21 20.09 -8.31 -5.42
CA ALA A 21 18.78 -7.85 -5.01
C ALA A 21 17.66 -8.82 -5.46
N ARG A 22 17.74 -9.31 -6.71
CA ARG A 22 16.80 -10.29 -7.26
C ARG A 22 16.82 -11.62 -6.51
N CYS A 23 17.98 -12.10 -6.04
CA CYS A 23 18.08 -13.29 -5.20
C CYS A 23 17.34 -13.08 -3.87
N LYS A 24 17.50 -11.94 -3.21
CA LYS A 24 16.76 -11.61 -1.99
C LYS A 24 15.26 -11.60 -2.23
N TYR A 25 14.81 -10.95 -3.31
CA TYR A 25 13.41 -10.93 -3.72
C TYR A 25 12.85 -12.36 -3.93
N LYS A 26 13.58 -13.22 -4.65
CA LYS A 26 13.18 -14.61 -4.88
C LYS A 26 13.10 -15.44 -3.60
N ASN A 27 13.96 -15.13 -2.63
CA ASN A 27 13.93 -15.74 -1.29
C ASN A 27 12.86 -15.15 -0.38
N ARG A 28 11.99 -14.24 -0.89
CA ARG A 28 10.94 -13.53 -0.14
C ARG A 28 11.46 -12.63 0.99
N ASP A 29 12.75 -12.30 0.95
CA ASP A 29 13.36 -11.31 1.85
C ASP A 29 13.13 -9.91 1.24
N TYR A 30 11.85 -9.49 1.27
CA TYR A 30 11.38 -8.29 0.56
C TYR A 30 11.92 -7.00 1.17
N ASP A 31 12.18 -6.97 2.47
CA ASP A 31 12.73 -5.81 3.15
C ASP A 31 14.17 -5.54 2.71
N THR A 32 15.02 -6.57 2.77
CA THR A 32 16.39 -6.49 2.25
C THR A 32 16.42 -6.23 0.74
N ALA A 33 15.53 -6.89 -0.01
CA ALA A 33 15.44 -6.68 -1.46
C ALA A 33 15.07 -5.24 -1.80
N ALA A 34 14.10 -4.63 -1.09
CA ALA A 34 13.70 -3.24 -1.30
C ALA A 34 14.87 -2.28 -1.06
N THR A 35 15.64 -2.48 0.01
CA THR A 35 16.83 -1.68 0.30
C THR A 35 17.87 -1.78 -0.81
N LEU A 36 18.21 -3.00 -1.25
CA LEU A 36 19.19 -3.22 -2.32
C LEU A 36 18.72 -2.67 -3.68
N LEU A 37 17.41 -2.75 -3.96
CA LEU A 37 16.83 -2.20 -5.18
C LEU A 37 16.80 -0.66 -5.16
N ASP A 38 16.57 -0.05 -4.00
CA ASP A 38 16.65 1.41 -3.86
C ASP A 38 18.08 1.92 -4.07
N ASP A 39 19.09 1.25 -3.50
CA ASP A 39 20.49 1.55 -3.74
C ASP A 39 20.85 1.36 -5.22
N PHE A 40 20.36 0.31 -5.86
CA PHE A 40 20.55 0.07 -7.29
C PHE A 40 19.99 1.20 -8.14
N ARG A 41 18.74 1.62 -7.87
CA ARG A 41 18.08 2.71 -8.60
C ARG A 41 18.83 4.03 -8.51
N ARG A 42 19.38 4.33 -7.34
CA ARG A 42 20.19 5.54 -7.11
C ARG A 42 21.53 5.50 -7.83
N LYS A 43 22.21 4.34 -7.80
CA LYS A 43 23.55 4.19 -8.34
C LYS A 43 23.57 3.94 -9.85
N PHE A 44 22.62 3.15 -10.35
CA PHE A 44 22.61 2.63 -11.73
C PHE A 44 21.36 3.02 -12.52
N GLY A 45 20.91 4.24 -12.40
CA GLY A 45 19.67 4.74 -13.05
C GLY A 45 19.67 4.71 -14.59
N ARG A 46 20.79 4.34 -15.24
CA ARG A 46 20.89 4.13 -16.70
C ARG A 46 21.17 2.68 -17.08
N SER A 47 21.12 1.76 -16.12
CA SER A 47 21.30 0.33 -16.39
C SER A 47 20.15 -0.24 -17.22
N ALA A 48 20.45 -1.26 -18.03
CA ALA A 48 19.43 -2.02 -18.75
C ALA A 48 18.43 -2.72 -17.82
N PHE A 49 18.78 -2.92 -16.54
CA PHE A 49 17.94 -3.55 -15.53
C PHE A 49 17.08 -2.56 -14.72
N ILE A 50 17.10 -1.26 -15.05
CA ILE A 50 16.47 -0.24 -14.20
C ILE A 50 14.93 -0.41 -14.14
N GLU A 51 14.29 -0.71 -15.25
CA GLU A 51 12.85 -0.96 -15.31
C GLU A 51 12.45 -2.15 -14.43
N ASP A 52 13.15 -3.28 -14.57
CA ASP A 52 12.92 -4.47 -13.76
C ASP A 52 13.17 -4.20 -12.27
N ALA A 53 14.22 -3.44 -11.94
CA ALA A 53 14.56 -3.08 -10.57
C ALA A 53 13.47 -2.20 -9.93
N GLU A 54 12.94 -1.22 -10.65
CA GLU A 54 11.86 -0.36 -10.18
C GLU A 54 10.54 -1.12 -10.02
N GLY A 55 10.23 -2.02 -10.94
CA GLY A 55 9.08 -2.89 -10.83
C GLY A 55 9.18 -3.83 -9.61
N MET A 56 10.34 -4.46 -9.42
CA MET A 56 10.59 -5.32 -8.25
C MET A 56 10.56 -4.54 -6.93
N TYR A 57 11.07 -3.31 -6.92
CA TYR A 57 11.00 -2.42 -5.76
C TYR A 57 9.56 -2.16 -5.33
N ALA A 58 8.70 -1.81 -6.27
CA ALA A 58 7.28 -1.60 -5.99
C ALA A 58 6.59 -2.89 -5.48
N LEU A 59 6.92 -4.05 -6.07
CA LEU A 59 6.40 -5.34 -5.65
C LEU A 59 6.88 -5.76 -4.24
N CYS A 60 8.09 -5.36 -3.82
CA CYS A 60 8.53 -5.61 -2.44
C CYS A 60 7.57 -4.99 -1.43
N PHE A 61 7.17 -3.73 -1.60
CA PHE A 61 6.21 -3.08 -0.70
C PHE A 61 4.81 -3.68 -0.80
N TYR A 62 4.40 -4.12 -1.99
CA TYR A 62 3.13 -4.86 -2.14
C TYR A 62 3.12 -6.12 -1.27
N TYR A 63 4.18 -6.94 -1.31
CA TYR A 63 4.28 -8.15 -0.50
C TYR A 63 4.46 -7.86 1.00
N LEU A 64 5.06 -6.74 1.37
CA LEU A 64 5.16 -6.28 2.76
C LEU A 64 3.87 -5.62 3.28
N SER A 65 2.95 -5.24 2.38
CA SER A 65 1.68 -4.62 2.74
C SER A 65 0.76 -5.62 3.47
N PRO A 66 0.37 -5.32 4.72
CA PRO A 66 -0.47 -6.22 5.51
C PRO A 66 -1.95 -6.09 5.13
N GLY A 67 -2.80 -6.94 5.72
CA GLY A 67 -4.24 -6.82 5.62
C GLY A 67 -4.78 -5.51 6.24
N PRO A 68 -6.04 -5.13 5.93
CA PRO A 68 -6.57 -3.79 6.24
C PRO A 68 -6.69 -3.48 7.74
N SER A 69 -6.73 -4.48 8.62
CA SER A 69 -6.79 -4.28 10.09
C SER A 69 -5.48 -3.80 10.71
N ARG A 70 -4.36 -3.92 9.99
CA ARG A 70 -3.02 -3.55 10.48
C ARG A 70 -2.61 -2.16 9.99
N ASP A 71 -1.40 -1.71 10.38
CA ASP A 71 -0.83 -0.47 9.86
C ASP A 71 -0.64 -0.52 8.34
N GLN A 72 -0.98 0.56 7.64
CA GLN A 72 -0.98 0.62 6.18
C GLN A 72 0.18 1.46 5.61
N THR A 73 1.23 1.69 6.37
CA THR A 73 2.42 2.44 5.92
C THR A 73 3.04 1.79 4.68
N MET A 74 3.23 0.46 4.68
CA MET A 74 3.77 -0.27 3.54
C MET A 74 2.82 -0.22 2.33
N THR A 75 1.51 -0.24 2.55
CA THR A 75 0.51 -0.06 1.49
C THR A 75 0.63 1.31 0.82
N GLY A 76 0.83 2.36 1.61
CA GLY A 76 1.08 3.71 1.08
C GLY A 76 2.36 3.79 0.25
N GLN A 77 3.45 3.20 0.74
CA GLN A 77 4.72 3.13 0.00
C GLN A 77 4.60 2.34 -1.30
N ALA A 78 3.87 1.21 -1.29
CA ALA A 78 3.60 0.42 -2.48
C ALA A 78 2.84 1.24 -3.53
N LEU A 79 1.78 1.96 -3.14
CA LEU A 79 1.00 2.80 -4.06
C LEU A 79 1.85 3.92 -4.67
N ILE A 80 2.72 4.56 -3.89
CA ILE A 80 3.65 5.58 -4.41
C ILE A 80 4.58 4.96 -5.44
N ALA A 81 5.27 3.86 -5.10
CA ALA A 81 6.23 3.21 -5.99
C ALA A 81 5.58 2.68 -7.28
N ILE A 82 4.36 2.11 -7.19
CA ILE A 82 3.59 1.64 -8.34
C ILE A 82 3.20 2.81 -9.27
N ASN A 83 2.72 3.92 -8.71
CA ASN A 83 2.33 5.08 -9.50
C ASN A 83 3.54 5.74 -10.18
N GLU A 84 4.69 5.81 -9.49
CA GLU A 84 5.97 6.25 -10.09
C GLU A 84 6.39 5.34 -11.24
N PHE A 85 6.32 4.01 -11.06
CA PHE A 85 6.63 3.04 -12.11
C PHE A 85 5.71 3.21 -13.33
N MET A 86 4.39 3.24 -13.12
CA MET A 86 3.43 3.40 -14.21
C MET A 86 3.59 4.73 -14.96
N SER A 87 3.96 5.79 -14.26
CA SER A 87 4.23 7.10 -14.88
C SER A 87 5.50 7.10 -15.72
N ARG A 88 6.54 6.40 -15.25
CA ARG A 88 7.85 6.34 -15.92
C ARG A 88 7.87 5.37 -17.10
N TYR A 89 7.15 4.26 -16.98
CA TYR A 89 7.14 3.17 -17.97
C TYR A 89 5.72 2.86 -18.47
N PRO A 90 5.03 3.80 -19.13
CA PRO A 90 3.63 3.65 -19.53
C PRO A 90 3.39 2.53 -20.57
N HIS A 91 4.44 2.05 -21.23
CA HIS A 91 4.40 0.96 -22.22
C HIS A 91 5.01 -0.35 -21.71
N SER A 92 5.32 -0.46 -20.43
CA SER A 92 5.83 -1.70 -19.82
C SER A 92 4.79 -2.82 -19.90
N GLU A 93 5.26 -4.04 -20.14
CA GLU A 93 4.41 -5.25 -20.09
C GLU A 93 3.78 -5.49 -18.71
N GLN A 94 4.35 -4.89 -17.66
CA GLN A 94 3.89 -5.02 -16.28
C GLN A 94 2.73 -4.07 -15.91
N ILE A 95 2.35 -3.14 -16.80
CA ILE A 95 1.37 -2.08 -16.49
C ILE A 95 0.02 -2.65 -16.05
N GLU A 96 -0.52 -3.64 -16.74
CA GLU A 96 -1.83 -4.21 -16.39
C GLU A 96 -1.81 -4.92 -15.02
N ASN A 97 -0.70 -5.58 -14.70
CA ASN A 97 -0.51 -6.16 -13.39
C ASN A 97 -0.45 -5.08 -12.29
N PHE A 98 0.29 -4.00 -12.52
CA PHE A 98 0.37 -2.89 -11.56
C PHE A 98 -0.94 -2.13 -11.39
N LYS A 99 -1.76 -1.98 -12.42
CA LYS A 99 -3.13 -1.44 -12.29
C LYS A 99 -4.00 -2.30 -11.38
N THR A 100 -3.93 -3.61 -11.55
CA THR A 100 -4.66 -4.56 -10.69
C THR A 100 -4.21 -4.46 -9.24
N ILE A 101 -2.91 -4.45 -8.99
CA ILE A 101 -2.32 -4.30 -7.65
C ILE A 101 -2.68 -2.94 -7.04
N ASN A 102 -2.65 -1.87 -7.82
CA ASN A 102 -3.03 -0.53 -7.38
C ASN A 102 -4.48 -0.50 -6.88
N THR A 103 -5.40 -1.12 -7.63
CA THR A 103 -6.81 -1.24 -7.24
C THR A 103 -6.95 -2.04 -5.95
N GLU A 104 -6.26 -3.16 -5.81
CA GLU A 104 -6.28 -3.98 -4.60
C GLU A 104 -5.77 -3.21 -3.38
N LEU A 105 -4.63 -2.53 -3.50
CA LEU A 105 -4.05 -1.75 -2.40
C LEU A 105 -4.94 -0.57 -2.00
N THR A 106 -5.57 0.08 -2.98
CA THR A 106 -6.53 1.15 -2.73
C THR A 106 -7.74 0.62 -1.97
N GLN A 107 -8.25 -0.56 -2.33
CA GLN A 107 -9.34 -1.19 -1.60
C GLN A 107 -8.95 -1.51 -0.15
N ARG A 108 -7.70 -1.94 0.12
CA ARG A 108 -7.22 -2.16 1.50
C ARG A 108 -7.29 -0.89 2.36
N LEU A 109 -7.02 0.30 1.77
CA LEU A 109 -7.15 1.58 2.48
C LEU A 109 -8.63 1.94 2.76
N HIS A 110 -9.53 1.66 1.80
CA HIS A 110 -10.97 1.83 1.99
C HIS A 110 -11.49 0.95 3.12
N ASP A 111 -11.10 -0.34 3.11
CA ASP A 111 -11.46 -1.31 4.14
C ASP A 111 -10.94 -0.89 5.52
N LYS A 112 -9.70 -0.37 5.58
CA LYS A 112 -9.12 0.16 6.82
C LYS A 112 -9.96 1.30 7.41
N ALA A 113 -10.33 2.27 6.58
CA ALA A 113 -11.12 3.42 7.01
C ALA A 113 -12.51 2.97 7.51
N TYR A 114 -13.16 2.06 6.77
CA TYR A 114 -14.43 1.46 7.16
C TYR A 114 -14.31 0.69 8.49
N LEU A 115 -13.35 -0.24 8.63
CA LEU A 115 -13.16 -1.06 9.82
C LEU A 115 -12.90 -0.22 11.08
N ASN A 116 -12.10 0.84 10.96
CA ASN A 116 -11.87 1.76 12.05
C ASN A 116 -13.16 2.44 12.51
N ALA A 117 -13.95 2.93 11.58
CA ALA A 117 -15.22 3.60 11.88
C ALA A 117 -16.26 2.61 12.43
N TYR A 118 -16.35 1.41 11.85
CA TYR A 118 -17.25 0.33 12.27
C TYR A 118 -16.93 -0.16 13.69
N THR A 119 -15.67 -0.13 14.10
CA THR A 119 -15.27 -0.50 15.46
C THR A 119 -15.93 0.41 16.49
N TYR A 120 -15.97 1.73 16.28
CA TYR A 120 -16.69 2.66 17.16
C TYR A 120 -18.18 2.38 17.24
N TYR A 121 -18.80 2.02 16.11
CA TYR A 121 -20.21 1.63 16.07
C TYR A 121 -20.47 0.38 16.91
N LYS A 122 -19.64 -0.67 16.74
CA LYS A 122 -19.77 -1.95 17.48
C LYS A 122 -19.68 -1.80 18.99
N ILE A 123 -18.81 -0.93 19.47
CA ILE A 123 -18.63 -0.69 20.91
C ILE A 123 -19.61 0.36 21.48
N GLY A 124 -20.61 0.77 20.71
CA GLY A 124 -21.65 1.70 21.13
C GLY A 124 -21.21 3.17 21.24
N ARG A 125 -20.03 3.52 20.74
CA ARG A 125 -19.52 4.90 20.72
C ARG A 125 -20.11 5.68 19.52
N TYR A 126 -21.45 5.80 19.49
CA TYR A 126 -22.18 6.30 18.31
C TYR A 126 -21.76 7.69 17.86
N LYS A 127 -21.48 8.64 18.77
CA LYS A 127 -20.97 9.96 18.41
C LYS A 127 -19.65 9.87 17.64
N SER A 128 -18.71 9.07 18.12
CA SER A 128 -17.41 8.86 17.47
C SER A 128 -17.56 8.08 16.15
N ALA A 129 -18.48 7.09 16.12
CA ALA A 129 -18.79 6.34 14.92
C ALA A 129 -19.31 7.24 13.80
N ILE A 130 -20.26 8.13 14.08
CA ILE A 130 -20.79 9.09 13.09
C ILE A 130 -19.69 9.94 12.49
N VAL A 131 -18.79 10.49 13.32
CA VAL A 131 -17.68 11.32 12.84
C VAL A 131 -16.72 10.49 11.97
N SER A 132 -16.31 9.30 12.44
CA SER A 132 -15.39 8.44 11.70
C SER A 132 -15.97 7.92 10.39
N LEU A 133 -17.26 7.54 10.37
CA LEU A 133 -17.97 7.10 9.16
C LEU A 133 -18.08 8.23 8.12
N LYS A 134 -18.42 9.45 8.57
CA LYS A 134 -18.44 10.63 7.68
C LYS A 134 -17.06 10.94 7.11
N ASN A 135 -16.01 10.83 7.91
CA ASN A 135 -14.63 11.02 7.45
C ASN A 135 -14.23 9.97 6.43
N ALA A 136 -14.55 8.67 6.67
CA ALA A 136 -14.29 7.59 5.73
C ALA A 136 -14.99 7.83 4.38
N LEU A 137 -16.28 8.26 4.41
CA LEU A 137 -17.05 8.58 3.20
C LEU A 137 -16.46 9.77 2.44
N LYS A 138 -15.98 10.79 3.17
CA LYS A 138 -15.34 11.97 2.56
C LYS A 138 -13.99 11.64 1.95
N GLN A 139 -13.21 10.77 2.60
CA GLN A 139 -11.88 10.39 2.14
C GLN A 139 -11.94 9.44 0.94
N TYR A 140 -12.93 8.52 0.95
CA TYR A 140 -13.08 7.49 -0.07
C TYR A 140 -14.52 7.41 -0.59
N PRO A 141 -14.96 8.39 -1.39
CA PRO A 141 -16.35 8.46 -1.87
C PRO A 141 -16.74 7.30 -2.80
N GLU A 142 -15.75 6.69 -3.46
CA GLU A 142 -15.90 5.54 -4.37
C GLU A 142 -15.73 4.18 -3.67
N SER A 143 -15.68 4.15 -2.33
CA SER A 143 -15.55 2.90 -1.57
C SER A 143 -16.72 1.97 -1.82
N SER A 144 -16.43 0.67 -1.93
CA SER A 144 -17.45 -0.40 -1.97
C SER A 144 -18.34 -0.44 -0.71
N HIS A 145 -17.86 0.13 0.40
CA HIS A 145 -18.63 0.24 1.66
C HIS A 145 -19.53 1.47 1.74
N ARG A 146 -19.63 2.28 0.67
CA ARG A 146 -20.34 3.56 0.67
C ARG A 146 -21.77 3.45 1.20
N GLU A 147 -22.55 2.52 0.66
CA GLU A 147 -23.97 2.34 1.05
C GLU A 147 -24.11 1.92 2.51
N GLU A 148 -23.29 0.97 2.94
CA GLU A 148 -23.27 0.50 4.32
C GLU A 148 -22.85 1.61 5.28
N ILE A 149 -21.84 2.42 4.94
CA ILE A 149 -21.41 3.59 5.73
C ILE A 149 -22.58 4.57 5.89
N MET A 150 -23.31 4.86 4.81
CA MET A 150 -24.46 5.78 4.86
C MET A 150 -25.57 5.22 5.77
N TYR A 151 -25.88 3.94 5.67
CA TYR A 151 -26.82 3.28 6.56
C TYR A 151 -26.37 3.37 8.03
N LEU A 152 -25.13 3.04 8.32
CA LEU A 152 -24.56 3.08 9.67
C LEU A 152 -24.55 4.50 10.28
N ILE A 153 -24.38 5.53 9.47
CA ILE A 153 -24.48 6.92 9.94
C ILE A 153 -25.89 7.23 10.43
N VAL A 154 -26.92 6.80 9.69
CA VAL A 154 -28.32 7.02 10.07
C VAL A 154 -28.66 6.23 11.34
N ASP A 155 -28.33 4.95 11.39
CA ASP A 155 -28.60 4.08 12.55
C ASP A 155 -27.85 4.58 13.81
N ALA A 156 -26.57 4.92 13.68
CA ALA A 156 -25.77 5.47 14.78
C ALA A 156 -26.35 6.80 15.29
N SER A 157 -26.86 7.66 14.38
CA SER A 157 -27.49 8.92 14.75
C SER A 157 -28.77 8.71 15.53
N TYR A 158 -29.61 7.76 15.09
CA TYR A 158 -30.83 7.37 15.80
C TYR A 158 -30.52 6.82 17.21
N ARG A 159 -29.58 5.87 17.32
CA ARG A 159 -29.17 5.28 18.61
C ARG A 159 -28.57 6.33 19.56
N PHE A 160 -27.75 7.24 19.02
CA PHE A 160 -27.19 8.34 19.81
C PHE A 160 -28.28 9.26 20.38
N ALA A 161 -29.25 9.64 19.54
CA ALA A 161 -30.37 10.47 19.98
C ALA A 161 -31.25 9.77 21.02
N SER A 162 -31.58 8.48 20.79
CA SER A 162 -32.39 7.68 21.72
C SER A 162 -31.74 7.53 23.10
N ASN A 163 -30.43 7.25 23.14
CA ASN A 163 -29.69 7.13 24.40
C ASN A 163 -29.62 8.49 25.16
N SER A 164 -29.49 9.60 24.43
CA SER A 164 -29.43 10.95 25.05
C SER A 164 -30.77 11.41 25.65
N VAL A 165 -31.89 10.84 25.18
CA VAL A 165 -33.22 11.13 25.73
C VAL A 165 -33.51 10.27 26.97
N ALA A 166 -32.99 9.03 27.03
CA ALA A 166 -33.19 8.13 28.15
C ALA A 166 -32.41 8.53 29.43
N GLU A 167 -31.38 9.36 29.30
CA GLU A 167 -30.56 9.87 30.41
C GLU A 167 -31.13 11.16 31.05
N LYS A 168 -32.26 11.68 30.54
CA LYS A 168 -33.00 12.83 31.12
C LYS A 168 -34.26 12.34 31.85
#